data_6a39b2c8e60e8c0de906130a5c75cca8
#
_entry.id   6a39b2c8e60e8c0de906130a5c75cca8
#
_cell.length_a   1.000
_cell.length_b   1.000
_cell.length_c   1.000
_cell.angle_alpha   90.00
_cell.angle_beta   90.00
_cell.angle_gamma   90.00
#
_symmetry.space_group_name_H-M   'P 1'
#
loop_
_entity.id
_entity.type
_entity.pdbx_description
1 polymer ?
#
loop_
_entity_poly.entity_id
_entity_poly.type
_entity_poly.pdbx_seq_one_letter_code
_entity_poly.pdbx_strand_id
1 'polypeptide(L)'
;MYSIFKANHEGLLITDELQKDCWVRVSSPTPAECEFLSKQLGIPPAFLTDPLDVDERARIEIDEGVTLVIVRIPYFDKDNEDIPYMTLPLGVIFTDDCILTVCSKFVEGFLDFVVGRVKGFSIEHRGRFLLQIFSRAALLYLSYLKEINKRTDFIEGELHKSMRNVELIKLLNLEKSLVFFTTSLRSNEFMMERLQKTGIRMTEDDKDLLDDVIIENKQAIEMANIYSNILSGMMDAFASVINNNLTLVMKLLTSVTIILMIPTFVSSTFGMNVPLPFQNSPHAFLIVTGISLMLSLIGVAIFWKRRWF
;
A
#
# COMPACT_ATOMS: atom_id res chain seq x y z
N MET A 1 20.50 13.13 -13.42
CA MET A 1 20.50 14.63 -13.40
C MET A 1 20.77 15.11 -11.99
N TYR A 2 21.71 16.03 -11.78
CA TYR A 2 22.01 16.58 -10.47
C TYR A 2 21.84 18.11 -10.43
N SER A 3 21.60 18.64 -9.23
CA SER A 3 21.48 20.08 -8.98
C SER A 3 22.28 20.42 -7.72
N ILE A 4 23.01 21.52 -7.75
CA ILE A 4 23.89 21.97 -6.67
C ILE A 4 23.25 23.18 -5.99
N PHE A 5 23.16 23.14 -4.68
CA PHE A 5 22.58 24.19 -3.84
C PHE A 5 23.61 24.72 -2.85
N LYS A 6 23.64 26.01 -2.65
CA LYS A 6 24.47 26.67 -1.63
C LYS A 6 23.59 27.51 -0.71
N ALA A 7 23.90 27.49 0.58
CA ALA A 7 23.22 28.37 1.53
C ALA A 7 23.56 29.84 1.26
N ASN A 8 22.55 30.70 1.31
CA ASN A 8 22.67 32.14 1.31
C ASN A 8 21.81 32.71 2.44
N HIS A 9 21.99 33.97 2.78
CA HIS A 9 21.22 34.69 3.83
C HIS A 9 19.70 34.66 3.60
N GLU A 10 19.24 34.43 2.37
CA GLU A 10 17.83 34.37 1.97
C GLU A 10 17.30 32.96 1.71
N GLY A 11 18.16 31.91 1.80
CA GLY A 11 17.78 30.51 1.55
C GLY A 11 18.80 29.74 0.73
N LEU A 12 18.35 28.84 -0.15
CA LEU A 12 19.20 28.04 -1.03
C LEU A 12 19.25 28.64 -2.44
N LEU A 13 20.46 28.89 -2.95
CA LEU A 13 20.71 29.26 -4.33
C LEU A 13 21.18 28.07 -5.15
N ILE A 14 20.70 27.94 -6.38
CA ILE A 14 21.22 26.98 -7.35
C ILE A 14 22.54 27.54 -7.92
N THR A 15 23.55 26.68 -7.94
CA THR A 15 24.88 27.00 -8.55
C THR A 15 25.30 25.87 -9.47
N ASP A 16 26.17 26.17 -10.41
CA ASP A 16 26.72 25.17 -11.33
C ASP A 16 28.11 24.64 -10.88
N GLU A 17 28.68 25.23 -9.84
CA GLU A 17 30.01 24.89 -9.33
C GLU A 17 29.91 24.08 -8.01
N LEU A 18 30.68 22.98 -7.96
CA LEU A 18 30.92 22.23 -6.72
C LEU A 18 31.82 23.07 -5.80
N GLN A 19 31.26 23.58 -4.73
CA GLN A 19 31.96 24.42 -3.75
C GLN A 19 31.83 23.77 -2.36
N LYS A 20 32.69 24.22 -1.44
CA LYS A 20 32.59 23.81 -0.05
C LYS A 20 31.25 24.24 0.56
N ASP A 21 30.73 23.38 1.47
CA ASP A 21 29.46 23.58 2.17
C ASP A 21 28.25 23.71 1.19
N CYS A 22 28.26 22.90 0.13
CA CYS A 22 27.12 22.79 -0.80
C CYS A 22 26.31 21.50 -0.54
N TRP A 23 25.07 21.52 -1.02
CA TRP A 23 24.22 20.33 -1.11
C TRP A 23 24.03 19.95 -2.56
N VAL A 24 24.38 18.71 -2.90
CA VAL A 24 24.19 18.15 -4.25
C VAL A 24 23.02 17.16 -4.22
N ARG A 25 21.94 17.52 -4.90
CA ARG A 25 20.79 16.62 -5.06
C ARG A 25 20.93 15.85 -6.37
N VAL A 26 20.98 14.55 -6.29
CA VAL A 26 21.13 13.62 -7.41
C VAL A 26 19.85 12.80 -7.54
N SER A 27 19.13 12.95 -8.65
CA SER A 27 17.90 12.22 -8.92
C SER A 27 18.01 11.50 -10.26
N SER A 28 17.71 10.19 -10.27
CA SER A 28 17.81 9.32 -11.45
C SER A 28 19.14 9.53 -12.20
N PRO A 29 20.30 9.36 -11.51
CA PRO A 29 21.59 9.58 -12.17
C PRO A 29 21.87 8.50 -13.21
N THR A 30 22.62 8.88 -14.24
CA THR A 30 23.23 7.95 -15.18
C THR A 30 24.50 7.34 -14.58
N PRO A 31 24.96 6.16 -15.03
CA PRO A 31 26.23 5.59 -14.57
C PRO A 31 27.42 6.55 -14.75
N ALA A 32 27.43 7.33 -15.81
CA ALA A 32 28.48 8.33 -16.08
C ALA A 32 28.45 9.49 -15.07
N GLU A 33 27.26 9.93 -14.62
CA GLU A 33 27.11 10.93 -13.56
C GLU A 33 27.58 10.39 -12.21
N CYS A 34 27.29 9.13 -11.89
CA CYS A 34 27.79 8.47 -10.68
C CYS A 34 29.32 8.39 -10.69
N GLU A 35 29.93 7.97 -11.80
CA GLU A 35 31.38 7.88 -11.93
C GLU A 35 32.05 9.26 -11.82
N PHE A 36 31.47 10.27 -12.45
CA PHE A 36 31.95 11.65 -12.37
C PHE A 36 31.93 12.18 -10.93
N LEU A 37 30.79 12.05 -10.22
CA LEU A 37 30.64 12.51 -8.83
C LEU A 37 31.58 11.74 -7.87
N SER A 38 31.70 10.43 -8.07
CA SER A 38 32.63 9.59 -7.28
C SER A 38 34.07 10.09 -7.38
N LYS A 39 34.56 10.35 -8.60
CA LYS A 39 35.93 10.83 -8.82
C LYS A 39 36.17 12.25 -8.32
N GLN A 40 35.18 13.15 -8.52
CA GLN A 40 35.29 14.56 -8.14
C GLN A 40 35.25 14.78 -6.63
N LEU A 41 34.47 13.99 -5.92
CA LEU A 41 34.20 14.20 -4.49
C LEU A 41 34.84 13.13 -3.61
N GLY A 42 35.61 12.19 -4.18
CA GLY A 42 36.24 11.11 -3.45
C GLY A 42 35.24 10.17 -2.75
N ILE A 43 34.06 9.94 -3.36
CA ILE A 43 33.01 9.12 -2.79
C ILE A 43 33.17 7.68 -3.28
N PRO A 44 33.14 6.66 -2.40
CA PRO A 44 33.10 5.27 -2.83
C PRO A 44 31.97 5.04 -3.84
N PRO A 45 32.21 4.40 -5.00
CA PRO A 45 31.18 4.20 -6.03
C PRO A 45 29.91 3.51 -5.51
N ALA A 46 30.03 2.57 -4.58
CA ALA A 46 28.91 1.87 -3.96
C ALA A 46 27.94 2.86 -3.27
N PHE A 47 28.46 3.91 -2.63
CA PHE A 47 27.62 4.91 -1.94
C PHE A 47 26.69 5.69 -2.87
N LEU A 48 27.04 5.78 -4.17
CA LEU A 48 26.21 6.41 -5.17
C LEU A 48 25.27 5.43 -5.88
N THR A 49 25.62 4.14 -5.92
CA THR A 49 24.83 3.11 -6.62
C THR A 49 23.86 2.38 -5.72
N ASP A 50 24.22 2.11 -4.46
CA ASP A 50 23.37 1.38 -3.53
C ASP A 50 22.01 2.05 -3.28
N PRO A 51 21.90 3.40 -3.14
CA PRO A 51 20.61 4.07 -3.02
C PRO A 51 19.74 4.02 -4.28
N LEU A 52 20.24 3.51 -5.39
CA LEU A 52 19.48 3.32 -6.63
C LEU A 52 18.79 1.95 -6.70
N ASP A 53 19.22 0.98 -5.88
CA ASP A 53 18.56 -0.29 -5.72
C ASP A 53 17.30 -0.11 -4.85
N VAL A 54 16.13 -0.41 -5.41
CA VAL A 54 14.83 -0.23 -4.74
C VAL A 54 14.71 -1.11 -3.48
N ASP A 55 15.43 -2.22 -3.43
CA ASP A 55 15.38 -3.17 -2.31
C ASP A 55 16.39 -2.85 -1.19
N GLU A 56 17.22 -1.82 -1.38
CA GLU A 56 18.25 -1.45 -0.40
C GLU A 56 17.62 -1.02 0.94
N ARG A 57 18.24 -1.45 2.04
CA ARG A 57 17.73 -1.24 3.40
C ARG A 57 18.31 0.03 4.04
N ALA A 58 17.55 0.61 4.97
CA ALA A 58 18.05 1.71 5.78
C ALA A 58 19.27 1.25 6.60
N ARG A 59 20.40 1.95 6.46
CA ARG A 59 21.65 1.69 7.16
C ARG A 59 22.54 2.93 7.24
N ILE A 60 23.54 2.85 8.10
CA ILE A 60 24.64 3.81 8.18
C ILE A 60 25.92 3.05 7.89
N GLU A 61 26.74 3.60 7.01
CA GLU A 61 28.04 3.07 6.63
C GLU A 61 29.08 4.21 6.59
N ILE A 62 30.28 3.92 7.04
CA ILE A 62 31.40 4.88 7.06
C ILE A 62 32.57 4.20 6.37
N ASP A 63 33.06 4.81 5.32
CA ASP A 63 34.21 4.33 4.57
C ASP A 63 35.07 5.52 4.10
N GLU A 64 36.39 5.43 4.28
CA GLU A 64 37.38 6.45 3.86
C GLU A 64 37.04 7.89 4.33
N GLY A 65 36.37 8.05 5.49
CA GLY A 65 35.95 9.36 6.02
C GLY A 65 34.63 9.88 5.42
N VAL A 66 34.06 9.18 4.46
CA VAL A 66 32.72 9.45 3.90
C VAL A 66 31.67 8.67 4.68
N THR A 67 30.55 9.32 5.02
CA THR A 67 29.44 8.67 5.71
C THR A 67 28.24 8.58 4.79
N LEU A 68 27.74 7.37 4.57
CA LEU A 68 26.47 7.11 3.89
C LEU A 68 25.39 6.80 4.92
N VAL A 69 24.24 7.46 4.80
CA VAL A 69 23.02 7.16 5.53
C VAL A 69 21.91 6.87 4.53
N ILE A 70 21.39 5.67 4.50
CA ILE A 70 20.25 5.31 3.65
C ILE A 70 18.97 5.40 4.47
N VAL A 71 18.03 6.21 4.01
CA VAL A 71 16.71 6.41 4.58
C VAL A 71 15.66 5.87 3.61
N ARG A 72 14.70 5.09 4.09
CA ARG A 72 13.55 4.65 3.27
C ARG A 72 12.50 5.75 3.28
N ILE A 73 12.17 6.29 2.11
CA ILE A 73 11.19 7.37 1.96
C ILE A 73 9.96 6.88 1.19
N PRO A 74 8.75 7.38 1.49
CA PRO A 74 7.57 7.00 0.76
C PRO A 74 7.54 7.69 -0.60
N TYR A 75 7.03 6.99 -1.59
CA TYR A 75 6.91 7.46 -2.96
C TYR A 75 5.52 7.11 -3.52
N PHE A 76 4.89 8.08 -4.18
CA PHE A 76 3.65 7.87 -4.91
C PHE A 76 3.94 7.80 -6.41
N ASP A 77 3.74 6.62 -7.00
CA ASP A 77 3.93 6.39 -8.43
C ASP A 77 2.60 6.59 -9.17
N LYS A 78 2.49 7.69 -9.89
CA LYS A 78 1.28 8.03 -10.65
C LYS A 78 1.03 7.08 -11.83
N ASP A 79 2.09 6.45 -12.32
CA ASP A 79 2.04 5.57 -13.50
C ASP A 79 1.75 4.11 -13.13
N ASN A 80 1.85 3.76 -11.85
CA ASN A 80 1.56 2.42 -11.33
C ASN A 80 0.17 2.38 -10.68
N GLU A 81 -0.84 2.00 -11.46
CA GLU A 81 -2.23 1.88 -10.96
C GLU A 81 -2.41 0.73 -9.96
N ASP A 82 -1.57 -0.31 -10.04
CA ASP A 82 -1.68 -1.49 -9.18
C ASP A 82 -1.19 -1.22 -7.76
N ILE A 83 0.05 -0.73 -7.62
CA ILE A 83 0.66 -0.44 -6.31
C ILE A 83 1.20 1.01 -6.35
N PRO A 84 0.31 2.00 -6.16
CA PRO A 84 0.70 3.40 -6.32
C PRO A 84 1.58 3.93 -5.17
N TYR A 85 1.51 3.32 -3.98
CA TYR A 85 2.32 3.72 -2.84
C TYR A 85 3.42 2.70 -2.59
N MET A 86 4.65 3.13 -2.77
CA MET A 86 5.86 2.33 -2.56
C MET A 86 6.89 3.09 -1.74
N THR A 87 8.03 2.50 -1.51
CA THR A 87 9.13 3.15 -0.80
C THR A 87 10.40 3.07 -1.61
N LEU A 88 11.21 4.12 -1.52
CA LEU A 88 12.49 4.23 -2.21
C LEU A 88 13.60 4.50 -1.18
N PRO A 89 14.81 3.99 -1.40
CA PRO A 89 15.97 4.42 -0.64
C PRO A 89 16.41 5.83 -1.09
N LEU A 90 16.70 6.66 -0.10
CA LEU A 90 17.35 7.94 -0.26
C LEU A 90 18.71 7.85 0.42
N GLY A 91 19.79 7.87 -0.34
CA GLY A 91 21.15 7.99 0.19
C GLY A 91 21.42 9.43 0.58
N VAL A 92 21.86 9.66 1.82
CA VAL A 92 22.42 10.93 2.29
C VAL A 92 23.89 10.69 2.57
N ILE A 93 24.76 11.32 1.79
CA ILE A 93 26.20 11.13 1.83
C ILE A 93 26.84 12.41 2.36
N PHE A 94 27.68 12.24 3.39
CA PHE A 94 28.46 13.32 3.99
C PHE A 94 29.92 13.14 3.63
N THR A 95 30.48 14.11 2.91
CA THR A 95 31.92 14.25 2.67
C THR A 95 32.47 15.40 3.48
N ASP A 96 33.77 15.66 3.51
CA ASP A 96 34.33 16.81 4.23
C ASP A 96 33.83 18.16 3.68
N ASP A 97 33.55 18.23 2.37
CA ASP A 97 33.23 19.47 1.69
C ASP A 97 31.76 19.67 1.39
N CYS A 98 30.94 18.61 1.26
CA CYS A 98 29.55 18.75 0.85
C CYS A 98 28.63 17.62 1.37
N ILE A 99 27.32 17.86 1.20
CA ILE A 99 26.27 16.85 1.44
C ILE A 99 25.71 16.43 0.06
N LEU A 100 25.55 15.13 -0.17
CA LEU A 100 24.83 14.64 -1.33
C LEU A 100 23.56 13.91 -0.89
N THR A 101 22.51 14.04 -1.70
CA THR A 101 21.33 13.19 -1.59
C THR A 101 21.13 12.46 -2.92
N VAL A 102 21.04 11.14 -2.91
CA VAL A 102 20.94 10.28 -4.08
C VAL A 102 19.66 9.45 -4.01
N CYS A 103 18.85 9.50 -5.07
CA CYS A 103 17.62 8.70 -5.16
C CYS A 103 17.37 8.26 -6.62
N SER A 104 16.80 7.08 -6.79
CA SER A 104 16.45 6.51 -8.11
C SER A 104 15.35 7.28 -8.83
N LYS A 105 14.49 8.00 -8.11
CA LYS A 105 13.42 8.85 -8.67
C LYS A 105 13.43 10.25 -8.06
N PHE A 106 12.81 11.19 -8.75
CA PHE A 106 12.57 12.52 -8.22
C PHE A 106 11.37 12.48 -7.27
N VAL A 107 11.52 12.96 -6.03
CA VAL A 107 10.48 12.96 -5.01
C VAL A 107 10.05 14.40 -4.72
N GLU A 108 8.84 14.76 -5.18
CA GLU A 108 8.28 16.12 -5.04
C GLU A 108 8.21 16.58 -3.57
N GLY A 109 7.96 15.66 -2.64
CA GLY A 109 7.87 15.96 -1.21
C GLY A 109 9.12 16.57 -0.58
N PHE A 110 10.28 16.46 -1.24
CA PHE A 110 11.55 17.07 -0.81
C PHE A 110 11.84 18.43 -1.48
N LEU A 111 10.94 18.91 -2.36
CA LEU A 111 11.06 20.27 -2.91
C LEU A 111 10.94 21.37 -1.86
N ASP A 112 10.22 21.12 -0.77
CA ASP A 112 10.02 22.10 0.29
C ASP A 112 11.34 22.57 0.93
N PHE A 113 12.39 21.73 0.91
CA PHE A 113 13.73 22.12 1.33
C PHE A 113 14.33 23.18 0.40
N VAL A 114 14.14 23.00 -0.91
CA VAL A 114 14.70 23.90 -1.93
C VAL A 114 13.98 25.25 -1.93
N VAL A 115 12.66 25.23 -1.69
CA VAL A 115 11.81 26.44 -1.71
C VAL A 115 11.86 27.20 -0.38
N GLY A 116 12.64 26.73 0.61
CA GLY A 116 12.80 27.41 1.90
C GLY A 116 11.57 27.31 2.81
N ARG A 117 10.68 26.34 2.57
CA ARG A 117 9.48 26.12 3.41
C ARG A 117 9.76 25.38 4.71
N VAL A 118 10.95 24.80 4.86
CA VAL A 118 11.35 24.07 6.07
C VAL A 118 12.04 25.03 7.00
N LYS A 119 11.42 25.32 8.14
CA LYS A 119 11.98 26.22 9.15
C LYS A 119 13.28 25.66 9.74
N GLY A 120 14.30 26.51 9.85
CA GLY A 120 15.59 26.16 10.45
C GLY A 120 16.37 25.12 9.61
N PHE A 121 16.08 24.97 8.33
CA PHE A 121 16.87 24.15 7.42
C PHE A 121 18.29 24.70 7.29
N SER A 122 19.29 23.84 7.49
CA SER A 122 20.69 24.21 7.41
C SER A 122 21.48 23.08 6.78
N ILE A 123 22.25 23.40 5.75
CA ILE A 123 23.21 22.49 5.12
C ILE A 123 24.56 22.50 5.86
N GLU A 124 24.81 23.49 6.71
CA GLU A 124 26.06 23.60 7.51
C GLU A 124 26.07 22.58 8.67
N HIS A 125 24.91 22.25 9.24
CA HIS A 125 24.77 21.32 10.35
C HIS A 125 24.30 19.94 9.87
N ARG A 126 25.26 19.04 9.61
CA ARG A 126 25.01 17.70 9.03
C ARG A 126 23.99 16.87 9.82
N GLY A 127 24.09 16.87 11.15
CA GLY A 127 23.13 16.19 12.02
C GLY A 127 21.72 16.72 11.83
N ARG A 128 21.56 18.04 11.89
CA ARG A 128 20.25 18.69 11.71
C ARG A 128 19.67 18.46 10.32
N PHE A 129 20.48 18.54 9.27
CA PHE A 129 20.07 18.21 7.90
C PHE A 129 19.46 16.80 7.83
N LEU A 130 20.15 15.81 8.37
CA LEU A 130 19.70 14.43 8.38
C LEU A 130 18.39 14.26 9.15
N LEU A 131 18.26 14.85 10.33
CA LEU A 131 17.05 14.79 11.13
C LEU A 131 15.85 15.43 10.44
N GLN A 132 16.08 16.52 9.71
CA GLN A 132 15.03 17.16 8.90
C GLN A 132 14.59 16.27 7.72
N ILE A 133 15.50 15.52 7.09
CA ILE A 133 15.15 14.51 6.08
C ILE A 133 14.26 13.42 6.69
N PHE A 134 14.59 12.94 7.90
CA PHE A 134 13.76 11.95 8.60
C PHE A 134 12.39 12.47 8.97
N SER A 135 12.32 13.67 9.57
CA SER A 135 11.04 14.31 9.92
C SER A 135 10.17 14.48 8.66
N ARG A 136 10.78 14.94 7.56
CA ARG A 136 10.03 15.06 6.30
C ARG A 136 9.55 13.72 5.77
N ALA A 137 10.37 12.67 5.84
CA ALA A 137 9.96 11.32 5.46
C ALA A 137 8.79 10.83 6.32
N ALA A 138 8.85 10.98 7.65
CA ALA A 138 7.77 10.60 8.56
C ALA A 138 6.45 11.33 8.25
N LEU A 139 6.50 12.64 8.04
CA LEU A 139 5.33 13.45 7.67
C LEU A 139 4.72 13.01 6.32
N LEU A 140 5.55 12.66 5.35
CA LEU A 140 5.08 12.13 4.06
C LEU A 140 4.42 10.76 4.23
N TYR A 141 4.98 9.86 5.06
CA TYR A 141 4.33 8.59 5.40
C TYR A 141 2.95 8.82 6.02
N LEU A 142 2.85 9.69 7.02
CA LEU A 142 1.59 10.03 7.66
C LEU A 142 0.56 10.62 6.67
N SER A 143 1.02 11.44 5.72
CA SER A 143 0.17 11.99 4.68
C SER A 143 -0.38 10.91 3.74
N TYR A 144 0.49 10.03 3.24
CA TYR A 144 0.09 8.94 2.36
C TYR A 144 -0.76 7.89 3.06
N LEU A 145 -0.50 7.59 4.34
CA LEU A 145 -1.36 6.72 5.15
C LEU A 145 -2.79 7.27 5.24
N LYS A 146 -2.96 8.58 5.45
CA LYS A 146 -4.28 9.22 5.43
C LYS A 146 -4.95 9.13 4.06
N GLU A 147 -4.17 9.23 2.98
CA GLU A 147 -4.69 9.09 1.63
C GLU A 147 -5.10 7.64 1.32
N ILE A 148 -4.30 6.67 1.73
CA ILE A 148 -4.62 5.23 1.62
C ILE A 148 -5.94 4.95 2.35
N ASN A 149 -6.10 5.45 3.58
CA ASN A 149 -7.35 5.26 4.33
C ASN A 149 -8.57 5.83 3.59
N LYS A 150 -8.47 7.05 3.05
CA LYS A 150 -9.55 7.64 2.24
C LYS A 150 -9.89 6.81 0.99
N ARG A 151 -8.87 6.25 0.33
CA ARG A 151 -9.09 5.37 -0.83
C ARG A 151 -9.75 4.06 -0.41
N THR A 152 -9.37 3.52 0.75
CA THR A 152 -10.00 2.34 1.34
C THR A 152 -11.49 2.57 1.57
N ASP A 153 -11.86 3.67 2.25
CA ASP A 153 -13.26 4.03 2.51
C ASP A 153 -14.08 4.18 1.21
N PHE A 154 -13.46 4.76 0.17
CA PHE A 154 -14.10 4.89 -1.14
C PHE A 154 -14.35 3.53 -1.80
N ILE A 155 -13.35 2.63 -1.79
CA ILE A 155 -13.47 1.29 -2.39
C ILE A 155 -14.48 0.44 -1.60
N GLU A 156 -14.52 0.55 -0.28
CA GLU A 156 -15.53 -0.09 0.57
C GLU A 156 -16.95 0.32 0.13
N GLY A 157 -17.17 1.62 -0.08
CA GLY A 157 -18.46 2.12 -0.56
C GLY A 157 -18.86 1.59 -1.94
N GLU A 158 -17.91 1.37 -2.85
CA GLU A 158 -18.17 0.77 -4.15
C GLU A 158 -18.45 -0.75 -4.04
N LEU A 159 -17.76 -1.46 -3.16
CA LEU A 159 -18.00 -2.88 -2.89
C LEU A 159 -19.41 -3.14 -2.33
N HIS A 160 -19.93 -2.25 -1.48
CA HIS A 160 -21.31 -2.35 -1.00
C HIS A 160 -22.36 -2.19 -2.11
N LYS A 161 -22.03 -1.44 -3.19
CA LYS A 161 -22.95 -1.24 -4.32
C LYS A 161 -22.86 -2.36 -5.36
N SER A 162 -21.64 -2.81 -5.66
CA SER A 162 -21.40 -3.83 -6.67
C SER A 162 -20.19 -4.69 -6.29
N MET A 163 -20.42 -5.91 -5.84
CA MET A 163 -19.38 -6.86 -5.43
C MET A 163 -18.56 -7.34 -6.63
N ARG A 164 -17.63 -6.52 -7.12
CA ARG A 164 -16.74 -6.88 -8.21
C ARG A 164 -15.37 -7.28 -7.67
N ASN A 165 -14.76 -8.28 -8.30
CA ASN A 165 -13.41 -8.73 -7.93
C ASN A 165 -12.34 -7.63 -8.11
N VAL A 166 -12.59 -6.66 -8.99
CA VAL A 166 -11.65 -5.56 -9.25
C VAL A 166 -11.43 -4.69 -8.00
N GLU A 167 -12.48 -4.40 -7.26
CA GLU A 167 -12.39 -3.61 -6.02
C GLU A 167 -11.63 -4.35 -4.93
N LEU A 168 -11.79 -5.68 -4.83
CA LEU A 168 -11.01 -6.52 -3.91
C LEU A 168 -9.51 -6.52 -4.26
N ILE A 169 -9.18 -6.53 -5.56
CA ILE A 169 -7.78 -6.44 -6.02
C ILE A 169 -7.19 -5.08 -5.65
N LYS A 170 -7.96 -4.00 -5.76
CA LYS A 170 -7.50 -2.66 -5.32
C LYS A 170 -7.22 -2.61 -3.82
N LEU A 171 -8.07 -3.22 -2.98
CA LEU A 171 -7.81 -3.32 -1.54
C LEU A 171 -6.53 -4.12 -1.25
N LEU A 172 -6.33 -5.25 -1.92
CA LEU A 172 -5.11 -6.05 -1.81
C LEU A 172 -3.86 -5.25 -2.19
N ASN A 173 -3.94 -4.41 -3.21
CA ASN A 173 -2.83 -3.57 -3.66
C ASN A 173 -2.52 -2.44 -2.65
N LEU A 174 -3.55 -1.87 -1.98
CA LEU A 174 -3.35 -0.94 -0.87
C LEU A 174 -2.73 -1.66 0.35
N GLU A 175 -3.12 -2.89 0.64
CA GLU A 175 -2.51 -3.69 1.71
C GLU A 175 -1.02 -3.92 1.45
N LYS A 176 -0.63 -4.27 0.22
CA LYS A 176 0.79 -4.38 -0.16
C LYS A 176 1.55 -3.08 0.07
N SER A 177 0.94 -1.94 -0.26
CA SER A 177 1.53 -0.62 0.02
C SER A 177 1.78 -0.39 1.51
N LEU A 178 0.84 -0.79 2.38
CA LEU A 178 0.99 -0.71 3.84
C LEU A 178 2.10 -1.62 4.36
N VAL A 179 2.29 -2.80 3.77
CA VAL A 179 3.42 -3.70 4.09
C VAL A 179 4.75 -3.05 3.76
N PHE A 180 4.88 -2.42 2.58
CA PHE A 180 6.09 -1.66 2.22
C PHE A 180 6.35 -0.51 3.19
N PHE A 181 5.31 0.24 3.57
CA PHE A 181 5.44 1.33 4.52
C PHE A 181 5.87 0.84 5.91
N THR A 182 5.19 -0.17 6.45
CA THR A 182 5.53 -0.73 7.76
C THR A 182 6.96 -1.25 7.81
N THR A 183 7.39 -1.98 6.79
CA THR A 183 8.75 -2.53 6.70
C THR A 183 9.79 -1.41 6.64
N SER A 184 9.55 -0.40 5.83
CA SER A 184 10.47 0.73 5.66
C SER A 184 10.53 1.63 6.88
N LEU A 185 9.40 1.92 7.52
CA LEU A 185 9.33 2.70 8.76
C LEU A 185 10.07 2.02 9.92
N ARG A 186 9.93 0.69 10.06
CA ARG A 186 10.70 -0.09 11.05
C ARG A 186 12.19 -0.10 10.75
N SER A 187 12.58 -0.16 9.48
CA SER A 187 13.98 -0.05 9.08
C SER A 187 14.56 1.32 9.43
N ASN A 188 13.79 2.39 9.21
CA ASN A 188 14.16 3.75 9.59
C ASN A 188 14.25 3.91 11.12
N GLU A 189 13.28 3.36 11.88
CA GLU A 189 13.30 3.39 13.35
C GLU A 189 14.60 2.77 13.90
N PHE A 190 14.93 1.56 13.46
CA PHE A 190 16.15 0.87 13.86
C PHE A 190 17.42 1.67 13.52
N MET A 191 17.42 2.34 12.38
CA MET A 191 18.53 3.17 11.97
C MET A 191 18.63 4.46 12.80
N MET A 192 17.51 5.12 13.14
CA MET A 192 17.49 6.29 14.02
C MET A 192 18.01 5.98 15.43
N GLU A 193 17.66 4.81 15.99
CA GLU A 193 18.20 4.35 17.27
C GLU A 193 19.73 4.13 17.22
N ARG A 194 20.24 3.69 16.07
CA ARG A 194 21.70 3.59 15.87
C ARG A 194 22.37 4.95 15.74
N LEU A 195 21.69 5.93 15.15
CA LEU A 195 22.21 7.26 14.94
C LEU A 195 22.65 7.93 16.25
N GLN A 196 21.94 7.68 17.35
CA GLN A 196 22.32 8.15 18.69
C GLN A 196 23.71 7.66 19.15
N LYS A 197 24.18 6.54 18.59
CA LYS A 197 25.47 5.90 18.94
C LYS A 197 26.59 6.19 17.94
N THR A 198 26.26 6.87 16.84
CA THR A 198 27.24 7.24 15.82
C THR A 198 27.87 8.59 16.16
N GLY A 199 29.13 8.82 15.73
CA GLY A 199 29.87 10.05 16.00
C GLY A 199 29.38 11.29 15.22
N ILE A 200 28.18 11.27 14.63
CA ILE A 200 27.60 12.45 13.98
C ILE A 200 27.32 13.49 15.06
N ARG A 201 27.97 14.64 14.93
CA ARG A 201 27.83 15.74 15.91
C ARG A 201 26.39 16.25 15.91
N MET A 202 25.76 16.17 17.08
CA MET A 202 24.40 16.68 17.36
C MET A 202 24.47 17.67 18.53
N THR A 203 23.75 18.75 18.43
CA THR A 203 23.50 19.68 19.54
C THR A 203 22.42 19.11 20.47
N GLU A 204 22.18 19.73 21.62
CA GLU A 204 21.05 19.32 22.50
C GLU A 204 19.71 19.51 21.78
N ASP A 205 19.53 20.62 21.05
CA ASP A 205 18.33 20.86 20.22
C ASP A 205 18.13 19.80 19.12
N ASP A 206 19.22 19.20 18.61
CA ASP A 206 19.14 18.12 17.62
C ASP A 206 18.72 16.79 18.26
N LYS A 207 19.04 16.57 19.53
CA LYS A 207 18.59 15.38 20.27
C LYS A 207 17.07 15.45 20.51
N ASP A 208 16.57 16.62 20.92
CA ASP A 208 15.12 16.85 21.07
C ASP A 208 14.40 16.62 19.74
N LEU A 209 14.97 17.15 18.64
CA LEU A 209 14.43 16.91 17.29
C LEU A 209 14.44 15.42 16.90
N LEU A 210 15.49 14.68 17.26
CA LEU A 210 15.58 13.24 17.00
C LEU A 210 14.48 12.48 17.76
N ASP A 211 14.24 12.82 19.02
CA ASP A 211 13.19 12.21 19.83
C ASP A 211 11.79 12.48 19.22
N ASP A 212 11.53 13.71 18.78
CA ASP A 212 10.29 14.06 18.06
C ASP A 212 10.12 13.24 16.79
N VAL A 213 11.16 13.11 15.99
CA VAL A 213 11.15 12.33 14.73
C VAL A 213 10.92 10.84 14.99
N ILE A 214 11.50 10.27 16.05
CA ILE A 214 11.25 8.90 16.46
C ILE A 214 9.77 8.71 16.85
N ILE A 215 9.19 9.67 17.56
CA ILE A 215 7.76 9.64 17.92
C ILE A 215 6.87 9.70 16.67
N GLU A 216 7.15 10.62 15.72
CA GLU A 216 6.43 10.71 14.45
C GLU A 216 6.52 9.41 13.64
N ASN A 217 7.72 8.81 13.58
CA ASN A 217 7.93 7.54 12.88
C ASN A 217 7.18 6.37 13.55
N LYS A 218 7.17 6.30 14.88
CA LYS A 218 6.38 5.31 15.65
C LYS A 218 4.89 5.49 15.40
N GLN A 219 4.39 6.72 15.39
CA GLN A 219 3.01 7.02 15.06
C GLN A 219 2.66 6.51 13.64
N ALA A 220 3.54 6.71 12.67
CA ALA A 220 3.33 6.21 11.31
C ALA A 220 3.30 4.66 11.26
N ILE A 221 4.16 3.98 12.02
CA ILE A 221 4.14 2.50 12.15
C ILE A 221 2.81 2.02 12.71
N GLU A 222 2.34 2.62 13.80
CA GLU A 222 1.07 2.25 14.42
C GLU A 222 -0.11 2.47 13.48
N MET A 223 -0.15 3.62 12.79
CA MET A 223 -1.19 3.90 11.79
C MET A 223 -1.17 2.90 10.62
N ALA A 224 0.02 2.55 10.12
CA ALA A 224 0.16 1.56 9.05
C ALA A 224 -0.34 0.18 9.49
N ASN A 225 -0.01 -0.25 10.72
CA ASN A 225 -0.49 -1.51 11.29
C ASN A 225 -2.03 -1.50 11.47
N ILE A 226 -2.60 -0.41 11.99
CA ILE A 226 -4.05 -0.28 12.18
C ILE A 226 -4.77 -0.38 10.83
N TYR A 227 -4.31 0.36 9.81
CA TYR A 227 -4.93 0.34 8.49
C TYR A 227 -4.77 -1.01 7.79
N SER A 228 -3.62 -1.69 7.95
CA SER A 228 -3.43 -3.05 7.44
C SER A 228 -4.40 -4.04 8.07
N ASN A 229 -4.60 -3.98 9.40
CA ASN A 229 -5.56 -4.82 10.10
C ASN A 229 -7.01 -4.55 9.67
N ILE A 230 -7.37 -3.29 9.47
CA ILE A 230 -8.70 -2.90 8.95
C ILE A 230 -8.92 -3.47 7.55
N LEU A 231 -7.95 -3.31 6.64
CA LEU A 231 -8.02 -3.82 5.27
C LEU A 231 -8.16 -5.35 5.25
N SER A 232 -7.35 -6.06 6.02
CA SER A 232 -7.41 -7.52 6.12
C SER A 232 -8.78 -7.98 6.65
N GLY A 233 -9.26 -7.38 7.73
CA GLY A 233 -10.60 -7.67 8.27
C GLY A 233 -11.73 -7.37 7.29
N MET A 234 -11.60 -6.31 6.51
CA MET A 234 -12.56 -5.94 5.47
C MET A 234 -12.58 -6.97 4.34
N MET A 235 -11.43 -7.43 3.86
CA MET A 235 -11.35 -8.48 2.84
C MET A 235 -11.98 -9.78 3.30
N ASP A 236 -11.75 -10.19 4.56
CA ASP A 236 -12.38 -11.38 5.14
C ASP A 236 -13.90 -11.24 5.24
N ALA A 237 -14.38 -10.06 5.65
CA ALA A 237 -15.80 -9.76 5.70
C ALA A 237 -16.45 -9.84 4.31
N PHE A 238 -15.85 -9.23 3.29
CA PHE A 238 -16.37 -9.30 1.92
C PHE A 238 -16.33 -10.71 1.35
N ALA A 239 -15.26 -11.50 1.60
CA ALA A 239 -15.22 -12.91 1.20
C ALA A 239 -16.38 -13.70 1.82
N SER A 240 -16.70 -13.44 3.08
CA SER A 240 -17.84 -14.06 3.77
C SER A 240 -19.19 -13.64 3.16
N VAL A 241 -19.36 -12.35 2.83
CA VAL A 241 -20.59 -11.84 2.19
C VAL A 241 -20.77 -12.44 0.80
N ILE A 242 -19.71 -12.54 0.00
CA ILE A 242 -19.74 -13.15 -1.33
C ILE A 242 -20.16 -14.63 -1.22
N ASN A 243 -19.59 -15.38 -0.27
CA ASN A 243 -19.95 -16.78 0.00
C ASN A 243 -21.41 -16.93 0.43
N ASN A 244 -21.90 -16.02 1.28
CA ASN A 244 -23.30 -16.03 1.69
C ASN A 244 -24.24 -15.76 0.52
N ASN A 245 -23.93 -14.77 -0.35
CA ASN A 245 -24.70 -14.47 -1.54
C ASN A 245 -24.72 -15.64 -2.53
N LEU A 246 -23.57 -16.29 -2.74
CA LEU A 246 -23.50 -17.50 -3.56
C LEU A 246 -24.41 -18.61 -2.99
N THR A 247 -24.38 -18.80 -1.68
CA THR A 247 -25.23 -19.78 -0.99
C THR A 247 -26.73 -19.46 -1.18
N LEU A 248 -27.13 -18.19 -1.12
CA LEU A 248 -28.51 -17.78 -1.38
C LEU A 248 -28.94 -18.08 -2.82
N VAL A 249 -28.10 -17.74 -3.82
CA VAL A 249 -28.37 -18.05 -5.22
C VAL A 249 -28.47 -19.55 -5.45
N MET A 250 -27.57 -20.34 -4.85
CA MET A 250 -27.61 -21.81 -4.94
C MET A 250 -28.88 -22.40 -4.30
N LYS A 251 -29.31 -21.90 -3.15
CA LYS A 251 -30.57 -22.30 -2.51
C LYS A 251 -31.76 -22.00 -3.41
N LEU A 252 -31.82 -20.79 -3.98
CA LEU A 252 -32.88 -20.40 -4.89
C LEU A 252 -32.93 -21.35 -6.11
N LEU A 253 -31.79 -21.55 -6.78
CA LEU A 253 -31.69 -22.40 -7.96
C LEU A 253 -32.09 -23.84 -7.64
N THR A 254 -31.59 -24.39 -6.51
CA THR A 254 -31.92 -25.74 -6.07
C THR A 254 -33.41 -25.90 -5.78
N SER A 255 -34.00 -24.92 -5.06
CA SER A 255 -35.43 -24.97 -4.73
C SER A 255 -36.33 -24.92 -5.98
N VAL A 256 -36.01 -24.03 -6.94
CA VAL A 256 -36.72 -23.93 -8.21
C VAL A 256 -36.59 -25.24 -8.99
N THR A 257 -35.39 -25.83 -9.07
CA THR A 257 -35.14 -27.09 -9.75
C THR A 257 -35.98 -28.24 -9.14
N ILE A 258 -35.98 -28.36 -7.80
CA ILE A 258 -36.77 -29.40 -7.11
C ILE A 258 -38.27 -29.22 -7.39
N ILE A 259 -38.80 -27.99 -7.32
CA ILE A 259 -40.20 -27.72 -7.57
C ILE A 259 -40.57 -28.10 -9.01
N LEU A 260 -39.74 -27.81 -10.01
CA LEU A 260 -39.97 -28.16 -11.42
C LEU A 260 -39.81 -29.67 -11.68
N MET A 261 -38.98 -30.38 -10.90
CA MET A 261 -38.82 -31.82 -11.00
C MET A 261 -40.06 -32.60 -10.52
N ILE A 262 -40.86 -32.07 -9.59
CA ILE A 262 -42.04 -32.75 -9.06
C ILE A 262 -43.05 -33.08 -10.19
N PRO A 263 -43.51 -32.12 -11.02
CA PRO A 263 -44.37 -32.43 -12.15
C PRO A 263 -43.77 -33.43 -13.12
N THR A 264 -42.50 -33.29 -13.42
CA THR A 264 -41.78 -34.16 -14.34
C THR A 264 -41.73 -35.59 -13.84
N PHE A 265 -41.45 -35.80 -12.51
CA PHE A 265 -41.45 -37.11 -11.87
C PHE A 265 -42.83 -37.75 -11.93
N VAL A 266 -43.87 -37.01 -11.55
CA VAL A 266 -45.28 -37.51 -11.59
C VAL A 266 -45.65 -37.90 -13.02
N SER A 267 -45.42 -37.04 -14.02
CA SER A 267 -45.76 -37.33 -15.39
C SER A 267 -44.97 -38.50 -15.96
N SER A 268 -43.71 -38.64 -15.63
CA SER A 268 -42.83 -39.75 -16.03
C SER A 268 -43.34 -41.09 -15.46
N THR A 269 -43.74 -41.08 -14.18
CA THR A 269 -44.28 -42.27 -13.49
C THR A 269 -45.57 -42.72 -14.14
N PHE A 270 -46.49 -41.81 -14.44
CA PHE A 270 -47.75 -42.11 -15.12
C PHE A 270 -47.60 -42.37 -16.61
N GLY A 271 -46.48 -42.09 -17.23
CA GLY A 271 -46.13 -42.45 -18.62
C GLY A 271 -45.55 -43.87 -18.77
N MET A 272 -45.40 -44.64 -17.68
CA MET A 272 -44.88 -46.01 -17.73
C MET A 272 -45.92 -46.99 -18.30
N ASN A 273 -45.45 -48.03 -19.04
CA ASN A 273 -46.27 -49.08 -19.60
C ASN A 273 -46.55 -50.20 -18.56
N VAL A 274 -46.94 -49.83 -17.35
CA VAL A 274 -47.31 -50.74 -16.26
C VAL A 274 -48.71 -50.40 -15.72
N PRO A 275 -49.47 -51.32 -15.16
CA PRO A 275 -50.78 -51.00 -14.57
C PRO A 275 -50.63 -49.98 -13.44
N LEU A 276 -51.23 -48.81 -13.64
CA LEU A 276 -51.16 -47.72 -12.67
C LEU A 276 -52.52 -47.39 -12.07
N PRO A 277 -52.60 -46.89 -10.82
CA PRO A 277 -53.87 -46.44 -10.25
C PRO A 277 -54.47 -45.33 -11.10
N PHE A 278 -55.79 -45.31 -11.25
CA PHE A 278 -56.60 -44.40 -12.06
C PHE A 278 -56.44 -44.52 -13.61
N GLN A 279 -55.71 -45.49 -14.14
CA GLN A 279 -55.43 -45.62 -15.59
C GLN A 279 -56.73 -45.71 -16.45
N ASN A 280 -57.77 -46.35 -15.94
CA ASN A 280 -59.05 -46.52 -16.65
C ASN A 280 -60.08 -45.41 -16.31
N SER A 281 -59.71 -44.36 -15.58
CA SER A 281 -60.63 -43.30 -15.21
C SER A 281 -60.75 -42.30 -16.35
N PRO A 282 -61.96 -41.83 -16.71
CA PRO A 282 -62.18 -40.80 -17.73
C PRO A 282 -61.57 -39.46 -17.33
N HIS A 283 -61.25 -39.28 -16.03
CA HIS A 283 -60.64 -38.06 -15.51
C HIS A 283 -59.15 -38.23 -15.11
N ALA A 284 -58.50 -39.32 -15.52
CA ALA A 284 -57.11 -39.64 -15.17
C ALA A 284 -56.15 -38.46 -15.37
N PHE A 285 -56.22 -37.73 -16.47
CA PHE A 285 -55.41 -36.57 -16.75
C PHE A 285 -55.56 -35.45 -15.70
N LEU A 286 -56.82 -35.12 -15.34
CA LEU A 286 -57.11 -34.08 -14.38
C LEU A 286 -56.63 -34.47 -12.97
N ILE A 287 -56.76 -35.77 -12.59
CA ILE A 287 -56.31 -36.30 -11.29
C ILE A 287 -54.79 -36.20 -11.19
N VAL A 288 -54.07 -36.70 -12.19
CA VAL A 288 -52.59 -36.68 -12.21
C VAL A 288 -52.05 -35.25 -12.21
N THR A 289 -52.62 -34.36 -13.02
CA THR A 289 -52.24 -32.93 -13.05
C THR A 289 -52.54 -32.26 -11.71
N GLY A 290 -53.69 -32.56 -11.08
CA GLY A 290 -54.05 -32.02 -9.77
C GLY A 290 -53.10 -32.49 -8.67
N ILE A 291 -52.70 -33.75 -8.65
CA ILE A 291 -51.72 -34.32 -7.71
C ILE A 291 -50.36 -33.61 -7.93
N SER A 292 -49.94 -33.48 -9.15
CA SER A 292 -48.68 -32.84 -9.52
C SER A 292 -48.61 -31.37 -9.02
N LEU A 293 -49.66 -30.59 -9.33
CA LEU A 293 -49.77 -29.20 -8.87
C LEU A 293 -49.82 -29.08 -7.34
N MET A 294 -50.58 -29.97 -6.65
CA MET A 294 -50.67 -29.97 -5.22
C MET A 294 -49.31 -30.26 -4.58
N LEU A 295 -48.58 -31.26 -5.06
CA LEU A 295 -47.24 -31.57 -4.56
C LEU A 295 -46.24 -30.42 -4.79
N SER A 296 -46.30 -29.75 -5.97
CA SER A 296 -45.48 -28.56 -6.26
C SER A 296 -45.79 -27.41 -5.30
N LEU A 297 -47.07 -27.12 -5.04
CA LEU A 297 -47.48 -26.09 -4.08
C LEU A 297 -47.01 -26.41 -2.64
N ILE A 298 -47.05 -27.67 -2.23
CA ILE A 298 -46.51 -28.11 -0.96
C ILE A 298 -44.99 -27.87 -0.91
N GLY A 299 -44.27 -28.17 -2.02
CA GLY A 299 -42.83 -27.87 -2.12
C GLY A 299 -42.55 -26.38 -1.98
N VAL A 300 -43.29 -25.52 -2.71
CA VAL A 300 -43.18 -24.07 -2.53
C VAL A 300 -43.40 -23.61 -1.12
N ALA A 301 -44.46 -24.09 -0.46
CA ALA A 301 -44.76 -23.74 0.93
C ALA A 301 -43.66 -24.18 1.94
N ILE A 302 -43.06 -25.36 1.73
CA ILE A 302 -41.95 -25.84 2.54
C ILE A 302 -40.73 -24.92 2.39
N PHE A 303 -40.32 -24.61 1.14
CA PHE A 303 -39.16 -23.75 0.89
C PHE A 303 -39.38 -22.32 1.36
N TRP A 304 -40.59 -21.77 1.20
CA TRP A 304 -40.96 -20.48 1.77
C TRP A 304 -40.82 -20.46 3.28
N LYS A 305 -41.42 -21.46 3.97
CA LYS A 305 -41.31 -21.58 5.46
C LYS A 305 -39.86 -21.70 5.93
N ARG A 306 -39.00 -22.33 5.13
CA ARG A 306 -37.57 -22.49 5.41
C ARG A 306 -36.73 -21.27 5.03
N ARG A 307 -37.31 -20.21 4.49
CA ARG A 307 -36.63 -18.99 3.99
C ARG A 307 -35.52 -19.31 2.98
N TRP A 308 -35.83 -20.20 2.02
CA TRP A 308 -34.92 -20.51 0.92
C TRP A 308 -35.09 -19.53 -0.26
N PHE A 309 -36.20 -18.80 -0.24
CA PHE A 309 -36.49 -17.69 -1.14
C PHE A 309 -36.28 -16.36 -0.46
#